data_397f3ed5e66307bed090bd3ad17174e6
#
_entry.id   397f3ed5e66307bed090bd3ad17174e6
#
_cell.length_a   1.000
_cell.length_b   1.000
_cell.length_c   1.000
_cell.angle_alpha   90.00
_cell.angle_beta   90.00
_cell.angle_gamma   90.00
#
_symmetry.space_group_name_H-M   'P 1'
#
loop_
_entity.id
_entity.type
_entity.pdbx_description
1 polymer ?
#
loop_
_entity_poly.entity_id
_entity_poly.type
_entity_poly.pdbx_seq_one_letter_code
_entity_poly.pdbx_strand_id
1 'polypeptide(L)'
;MYKRQGKVISLLLSVLMVFGSVMINKGYSTLDDITNSNTKSAHYAIVVLKSSKINSLSELQNESIEYCLQYDKEKDMNQVIAEAKKKESSLNFDVAMTYSKLGDDLYNNTVNAILINTAYNGMFEDNHPDFQNEVKEIWTSDIETKVKDFSTRVSVTNTPFIIYISGIDTYGSITTVSRSDVNMIVTVNPNTKKILLTSIPRDYYVTLANMKKKDKLTHSGIAGPENTVKTMAQFLGTDINYYARVNFTSLVTMVDALGGITVNVDQDFSAGGYTYKLGLQQMNGKEALAYSRERHSFADGDNVRVKHQQDVLMAMLNKMMSSAVITNYTSVLTAVSGCFETNMSASDITDLIKMQINDNASWTFKQKQFTGTGVMQTGGAYMPDSKLYYMIPNDDSVKENLQAIKDVLNGK
;
A
#
# COMPACT_ATOMS: atom_id res chain seq x y z
N MET A 1 32.74 -46.01 26.27
CA MET A 1 32.78 -44.89 25.29
C MET A 1 31.40 -44.45 24.82
N TYR A 2 30.48 -45.31 24.45
CA TYR A 2 29.15 -44.95 23.88
C TYR A 2 28.25 -44.10 24.81
N LYS A 3 28.25 -44.32 26.15
CA LYS A 3 27.40 -43.53 27.06
C LYS A 3 27.77 -42.05 27.22
N ARG A 4 29.03 -41.67 26.94
CA ARG A 4 29.46 -40.25 26.97
C ARG A 4 29.09 -39.52 25.66
N GLN A 5 29.20 -40.20 24.51
CA GLN A 5 28.81 -39.62 23.20
C GLN A 5 27.30 -39.35 23.12
N GLY A 6 26.44 -40.27 23.62
CA GLY A 6 25.01 -40.06 23.70
C GLY A 6 24.59 -38.84 24.53
N LYS A 7 25.29 -38.58 25.66
CA LYS A 7 25.03 -37.37 26.48
C LYS A 7 25.42 -36.08 25.81
N VAL A 8 26.54 -36.07 25.05
CA VAL A 8 26.99 -34.89 24.29
C VAL A 8 26.02 -34.61 23.14
N ILE A 9 25.59 -35.62 22.40
CA ILE A 9 24.62 -35.50 21.32
C ILE A 9 23.25 -35.01 21.87
N SER A 10 22.78 -35.56 22.99
CA SER A 10 21.55 -35.13 23.65
C SER A 10 21.64 -33.66 24.11
N LEU A 11 22.77 -33.25 24.66
CA LEU A 11 22.99 -31.85 25.07
C LEU A 11 23.00 -30.91 23.86
N LEU A 12 23.70 -31.27 22.76
CA LEU A 12 23.69 -30.49 21.51
C LEU A 12 22.30 -30.38 20.90
N LEU A 13 21.52 -31.46 20.87
CA LEU A 13 20.14 -31.44 20.42
C LEU A 13 19.24 -30.57 21.32
N SER A 14 19.45 -30.61 22.66
CA SER A 14 18.72 -29.76 23.59
C SER A 14 19.06 -28.27 23.39
N VAL A 15 20.32 -27.95 23.17
CA VAL A 15 20.77 -26.56 22.86
C VAL A 15 20.19 -26.10 21.53
N LEU A 16 20.19 -26.94 20.49
CA LEU A 16 19.56 -26.64 19.20
C LEU A 16 18.04 -26.44 19.31
N MET A 17 17.37 -27.26 20.13
CA MET A 17 15.91 -27.09 20.37
C MET A 17 15.60 -25.83 21.16
N VAL A 18 16.39 -25.47 22.17
CA VAL A 18 16.23 -24.21 22.91
C VAL A 18 16.49 -23.01 21.99
N PHE A 19 17.58 -23.05 21.22
CA PHE A 19 17.89 -22.00 20.25
C PHE A 19 16.79 -21.86 19.19
N GLY A 20 16.33 -22.98 18.65
CA GLY A 20 15.19 -23.00 17.71
C GLY A 20 13.92 -22.42 18.33
N SER A 21 13.61 -22.77 19.59
CA SER A 21 12.43 -22.24 20.30
C SER A 21 12.53 -20.72 20.54
N VAL A 22 13.72 -20.23 20.89
CA VAL A 22 13.96 -18.77 21.07
C VAL A 22 13.80 -18.03 19.74
N MET A 23 14.34 -18.60 18.64
CA MET A 23 14.20 -18.00 17.31
C MET A 23 12.73 -18.00 16.83
N ILE A 24 11.99 -19.09 17.08
CA ILE A 24 10.56 -19.16 16.73
C ILE A 24 9.77 -18.17 17.56
N ASN A 25 10.01 -18.06 18.87
CA ASN A 25 9.31 -17.08 19.72
C ASN A 25 9.62 -15.63 19.33
N LYS A 26 10.87 -15.32 18.98
CA LYS A 26 11.25 -13.99 18.50
C LYS A 26 10.61 -13.68 17.14
N GLY A 27 10.56 -14.65 16.24
CA GLY A 27 9.85 -14.51 14.97
C GLY A 27 8.35 -14.30 15.17
N TYR A 28 7.73 -15.02 16.11
CA TYR A 28 6.32 -14.89 16.43
C TYR A 28 6.00 -13.51 17.04
N SER A 29 6.79 -13.02 18.00
CA SER A 29 6.57 -11.68 18.57
C SER A 29 6.71 -10.58 17.53
N THR A 30 7.66 -10.68 16.61
CA THR A 30 7.82 -9.72 15.51
C THR A 30 6.64 -9.77 14.54
N LEU A 31 6.13 -10.96 14.22
CA LEU A 31 4.93 -11.12 13.41
C LEU A 31 3.69 -10.57 14.12
N ASP A 32 3.58 -10.77 15.42
CA ASP A 32 2.48 -10.23 16.22
C ASP A 32 2.47 -8.70 16.19
N ASP A 33 3.63 -8.06 16.30
CA ASP A 33 3.78 -6.61 16.15
C ASP A 33 3.36 -6.12 14.75
N ILE A 34 3.70 -6.85 13.68
CA ILE A 34 3.33 -6.53 12.29
C ILE A 34 1.82 -6.68 12.06
N THR A 35 1.21 -7.72 12.63
CA THR A 35 -0.18 -8.09 12.34
C THR A 35 -1.19 -7.44 13.28
N ASN A 36 -0.75 -6.90 14.41
CA ASN A 36 -1.58 -6.22 15.41
C ASN A 36 -1.61 -4.70 15.28
N SER A 37 -0.99 -4.12 14.24
CA SER A 37 -1.11 -2.68 13.94
C SER A 37 -2.52 -2.34 13.42
N ASN A 38 -3.53 -2.54 14.29
CA ASN A 38 -4.94 -2.29 13.97
C ASN A 38 -5.28 -0.79 14.08
N THR A 39 -4.39 0.10 13.68
CA THR A 39 -4.63 1.54 13.66
C THR A 39 -4.43 2.10 12.26
N LYS A 40 -5.27 3.04 11.88
CA LYS A 40 -5.05 3.91 10.74
C LYS A 40 -4.84 5.34 11.24
N SER A 41 -3.96 6.07 10.59
CA SER A 41 -3.66 7.46 10.92
C SER A 41 -4.13 8.37 9.80
N ALA A 42 -5.01 9.32 10.11
CA ALA A 42 -5.32 10.43 9.23
C ALA A 42 -4.32 11.57 9.53
N HIS A 43 -3.52 11.92 8.54
CA HIS A 43 -2.52 12.96 8.65
C HIS A 43 -3.11 14.31 8.24
N TYR A 44 -3.12 15.27 9.17
CA TYR A 44 -3.56 16.63 8.94
C TYR A 44 -2.37 17.58 8.93
N ALA A 45 -2.39 18.54 8.02
CA ALA A 45 -1.33 19.54 7.92
C ALA A 45 -1.90 20.95 7.74
N ILE A 46 -1.28 21.93 8.39
CA ILE A 46 -1.42 23.34 8.00
C ILE A 46 -0.34 23.60 6.98
N VAL A 47 -0.77 23.94 5.77
CA VAL A 47 0.10 24.14 4.60
C VAL A 47 0.02 25.59 4.13
N VAL A 48 1.15 26.06 3.59
CA VAL A 48 1.30 27.34 2.92
C VAL A 48 2.00 27.13 1.59
N LEU A 49 1.91 28.06 0.64
CA LEU A 49 2.71 28.01 -0.57
C LEU A 49 4.22 28.02 -0.24
N LYS A 50 5.05 27.28 -0.96
CA LYS A 50 6.52 27.31 -0.78
C LYS A 50 7.13 28.69 -1.02
N SER A 51 6.48 29.51 -1.87
CA SER A 51 6.84 30.91 -2.10
C SER A 51 6.56 31.81 -0.91
N SER A 52 5.69 31.39 0.03
CA SER A 52 5.38 32.15 1.26
C SER A 52 6.60 32.19 2.20
N LYS A 53 6.74 33.32 2.89
CA LYS A 53 7.77 33.50 3.94
C LYS A 53 7.37 32.86 5.27
N ILE A 54 6.11 32.43 5.43
CA ILE A 54 5.58 31.80 6.65
C ILE A 54 6.19 30.40 6.79
N ASN A 55 6.77 30.10 7.96
CA ASN A 55 7.42 28.82 8.27
C ASN A 55 6.97 28.22 9.61
N SER A 56 6.12 28.93 10.37
CA SER A 56 5.64 28.49 11.68
C SER A 56 4.24 29.01 11.98
N LEU A 57 3.55 28.38 12.94
CA LEU A 57 2.22 28.81 13.38
C LEU A 57 2.21 30.23 13.96
N SER A 58 3.28 30.65 14.63
CA SER A 58 3.37 31.98 15.23
C SER A 58 3.39 33.11 14.18
N GLU A 59 3.73 32.82 12.95
CA GLU A 59 3.70 33.77 11.84
C GLU A 59 2.30 33.92 11.20
N LEU A 60 1.34 33.07 11.63
CA LEU A 60 -0.07 33.13 11.24
C LEU A 60 -0.96 33.88 12.25
N GLN A 61 -0.38 34.59 13.19
CA GLN A 61 -1.16 35.37 14.15
C GLN A 61 -2.02 36.42 13.44
N ASN A 62 -3.32 36.42 13.77
CA ASN A 62 -4.36 37.25 13.15
C ASN A 62 -4.67 36.95 11.67
N GLU A 63 -4.08 35.93 11.11
CA GLU A 63 -4.45 35.42 9.79
C GLU A 63 -5.57 34.38 9.90
N SER A 64 -6.40 34.24 8.87
CA SER A 64 -7.37 33.16 8.79
C SER A 64 -6.75 31.94 8.13
N ILE A 65 -6.94 30.78 8.76
CA ILE A 65 -6.61 29.45 8.21
C ILE A 65 -7.92 28.83 7.76
N GLU A 66 -8.08 28.59 6.47
CA GLU A 66 -9.27 27.93 5.99
C GLU A 66 -9.15 26.40 6.06
N TYR A 67 -10.27 25.72 6.30
CA TYR A 67 -10.39 24.27 6.27
C TYR A 67 -11.74 23.84 5.66
N CYS A 68 -11.87 22.57 5.29
CA CYS A 68 -13.10 22.06 4.66
C CYS A 68 -13.61 20.81 5.38
N LEU A 69 -14.95 20.73 5.56
CA LEU A 69 -15.64 19.58 6.16
C LEU A 69 -16.34 18.69 5.11
N GLN A 70 -16.09 18.92 3.81
CA GLN A 70 -16.81 18.20 2.74
C GLN A 70 -16.70 16.67 2.86
N TYR A 71 -15.56 16.15 3.32
CA TYR A 71 -15.29 14.71 3.45
C TYR A 71 -14.74 14.33 4.82
N ASP A 72 -14.21 15.30 5.59
CA ASP A 72 -13.68 15.07 6.91
C ASP A 72 -14.77 14.99 7.97
N LYS A 73 -14.48 14.24 9.02
CA LYS A 73 -15.37 14.22 10.19
C LYS A 73 -15.13 15.48 11.01
N GLU A 74 -16.21 16.19 11.32
CA GLU A 74 -16.18 17.39 12.14
C GLU A 74 -15.47 17.16 13.49
N LYS A 75 -15.67 15.99 14.12
CA LYS A 75 -14.99 15.63 15.37
C LYS A 75 -13.47 15.60 15.23
N ASP A 76 -12.97 14.98 14.16
CA ASP A 76 -11.53 14.81 13.93
C ASP A 76 -10.92 16.19 13.60
N MET A 77 -11.58 16.98 12.76
CA MET A 77 -11.17 18.35 12.43
C MET A 77 -11.12 19.26 13.67
N ASN A 78 -12.16 19.21 14.52
CA ASN A 78 -12.21 20.00 15.76
C ASN A 78 -11.09 19.60 16.72
N GLN A 79 -10.70 18.33 16.79
CA GLN A 79 -9.56 17.88 17.58
C GLN A 79 -8.25 18.49 17.05
N VAL A 80 -8.02 18.44 15.73
CA VAL A 80 -6.84 18.98 15.06
C VAL A 80 -6.73 20.49 15.29
N ILE A 81 -7.83 21.22 15.12
CA ILE A 81 -7.90 22.68 15.40
C ILE A 81 -7.56 22.97 16.87
N ALA A 82 -8.10 22.18 17.80
CA ALA A 82 -7.79 22.37 19.22
C ALA A 82 -6.31 22.09 19.54
N GLU A 83 -5.68 21.14 18.86
CA GLU A 83 -4.24 20.84 19.01
C GLU A 83 -3.38 21.97 18.44
N ALA A 84 -3.73 22.54 17.27
CA ALA A 84 -3.04 23.71 16.72
C ALA A 84 -3.16 24.92 17.66
N LYS A 85 -4.35 25.20 18.19
CA LYS A 85 -4.60 26.30 19.15
C LYS A 85 -3.89 26.12 20.49
N LYS A 86 -3.55 24.90 20.91
CA LYS A 86 -2.68 24.65 22.06
C LYS A 86 -1.24 25.09 21.82
N LYS A 87 -0.78 25.08 20.57
CA LYS A 87 0.56 25.52 20.19
C LYS A 87 0.62 27.03 19.98
N GLU A 88 -0.44 27.61 19.37
CA GLU A 88 -0.57 29.02 19.11
C GLU A 88 -2.04 29.44 19.28
N SER A 89 -2.36 30.07 20.39
CA SER A 89 -3.74 30.38 20.79
C SER A 89 -4.42 31.48 19.97
N SER A 90 -3.66 32.27 19.25
CA SER A 90 -4.14 33.36 18.39
C SER A 90 -4.62 32.95 17.01
N LEU A 91 -4.53 31.63 16.65
CA LEU A 91 -4.95 31.16 15.36
C LEU A 91 -6.47 31.27 15.16
N ASN A 92 -6.87 31.74 13.98
CA ASN A 92 -8.27 31.83 13.55
C ASN A 92 -8.50 30.79 12.45
N PHE A 93 -9.68 30.12 12.48
CA PHE A 93 -10.05 29.09 11.52
C PHE A 93 -11.41 29.41 10.92
N ASP A 94 -11.50 29.39 9.58
CA ASP A 94 -12.72 29.60 8.81
C ASP A 94 -13.02 28.39 7.92
N VAL A 95 -14.32 28.15 7.64
CA VAL A 95 -14.77 26.97 6.86
C VAL A 95 -14.94 27.33 5.40
N ALA A 96 -14.19 26.68 4.52
CA ALA A 96 -14.43 26.69 3.09
C ALA A 96 -15.52 25.67 2.70
N MET A 97 -16.27 25.94 1.62
CA MET A 97 -17.38 25.08 1.19
C MET A 97 -16.89 23.75 0.57
N THR A 98 -15.80 23.79 -0.19
CA THR A 98 -15.27 22.64 -0.92
C THR A 98 -13.74 22.62 -0.93
N TYR A 99 -13.13 21.46 -1.15
CA TYR A 99 -11.68 21.33 -1.31
C TYR A 99 -11.15 22.13 -2.53
N SER A 100 -11.91 22.21 -3.64
CA SER A 100 -11.54 23.04 -4.79
C SER A 100 -11.41 24.51 -4.38
N LYS A 101 -12.42 25.04 -3.69
CA LYS A 101 -12.37 26.44 -3.22
C LYS A 101 -11.22 26.69 -2.25
N LEU A 102 -10.96 25.74 -1.33
CA LEU A 102 -9.86 25.82 -0.37
C LEU A 102 -8.50 25.97 -1.08
N GLY A 103 -8.28 25.20 -2.16
CA GLY A 103 -7.09 25.33 -3.00
C GLY A 103 -7.03 26.67 -3.72
N ASP A 104 -8.12 27.05 -4.38
CA ASP A 104 -8.19 28.33 -5.13
C ASP A 104 -7.93 29.52 -4.20
N ASP A 105 -8.44 29.53 -2.97
CA ASP A 105 -8.23 30.62 -2.00
C ASP A 105 -6.77 30.74 -1.57
N LEU A 106 -6.06 29.60 -1.40
CA LEU A 106 -4.62 29.59 -1.11
C LEU A 106 -3.80 30.17 -2.29
N TYR A 107 -4.08 29.72 -3.51
CA TYR A 107 -3.34 30.16 -4.71
C TYR A 107 -3.64 31.61 -5.10
N ASN A 108 -4.84 32.08 -4.85
CA ASN A 108 -5.23 33.47 -5.09
C ASN A 108 -4.79 34.42 -3.94
N ASN A 109 -4.11 33.88 -2.90
CA ASN A 109 -3.73 34.61 -1.69
C ASN A 109 -4.93 35.26 -0.96
N THR A 110 -6.11 34.68 -1.07
CA THR A 110 -7.28 35.04 -0.26
C THR A 110 -7.02 34.66 1.20
N VAL A 111 -6.35 33.53 1.39
CA VAL A 111 -5.80 33.08 2.70
C VAL A 111 -4.32 32.73 2.54
N ASN A 112 -3.55 32.87 3.60
CA ASN A 112 -2.12 32.57 3.61
C ASN A 112 -1.84 31.11 3.96
N ALA A 113 -2.78 30.39 4.59
CA ALA A 113 -2.65 29.00 4.99
C ALA A 113 -3.99 28.26 4.92
N ILE A 114 -3.92 26.96 4.70
CA ILE A 114 -5.07 26.05 4.77
C ILE A 114 -4.75 24.86 5.66
N LEU A 115 -5.76 24.33 6.37
CA LEU A 115 -5.69 23.08 7.12
C LEU A 115 -6.36 21.99 6.30
N ILE A 116 -5.61 20.95 5.99
CA ILE A 116 -6.03 19.86 5.14
C ILE A 116 -5.77 18.49 5.77
N ASN A 117 -6.60 17.52 5.45
CA ASN A 117 -6.27 16.11 5.56
C ASN A 117 -5.51 15.70 4.28
N THR A 118 -4.26 15.29 4.43
CA THR A 118 -3.37 15.03 3.28
C THR A 118 -3.84 13.86 2.39
N ALA A 119 -4.74 13.00 2.89
CA ALA A 119 -5.39 11.98 2.07
C ALA A 119 -6.16 12.56 0.88
N TYR A 120 -6.57 13.84 0.98
CA TYR A 120 -7.31 14.57 -0.05
C TYR A 120 -6.41 15.45 -0.94
N ASN A 121 -5.08 15.40 -0.82
CA ASN A 121 -4.18 16.22 -1.66
C ASN A 121 -4.49 16.12 -3.16
N GLY A 122 -4.86 14.94 -3.64
CA GLY A 122 -5.27 14.76 -5.02
C GLY A 122 -6.52 15.52 -5.47
N MET A 123 -7.31 16.09 -4.52
CA MET A 123 -8.47 16.92 -4.85
C MET A 123 -8.08 18.32 -5.34
N PHE A 124 -6.84 18.75 -5.06
CA PHE A 124 -6.30 20.03 -5.53
C PHE A 124 -5.67 19.92 -6.92
N GLU A 125 -5.21 18.71 -7.31
CA GLU A 125 -4.41 18.48 -8.53
C GLU A 125 -5.15 18.82 -9.84
N ASP A 126 -6.49 18.92 -9.83
CA ASP A 126 -7.27 19.30 -11.00
C ASP A 126 -7.04 20.76 -11.42
N ASN A 127 -7.10 21.68 -10.43
CA ASN A 127 -6.87 23.10 -10.67
C ASN A 127 -5.39 23.48 -10.47
N HIS A 128 -4.68 22.69 -9.66
CA HIS A 128 -3.30 22.93 -9.24
C HIS A 128 -2.49 21.62 -9.34
N PRO A 129 -2.09 21.20 -10.58
CA PRO A 129 -1.48 19.88 -10.84
C PRO A 129 -0.21 19.60 -10.03
N ASP A 130 0.53 20.63 -9.65
CA ASP A 130 1.76 20.53 -8.88
C ASP A 130 1.58 20.83 -7.40
N PHE A 131 0.34 20.84 -6.87
CA PHE A 131 0.01 21.22 -5.50
C PHE A 131 0.99 20.66 -4.47
N GLN A 132 1.26 19.36 -4.48
CA GLN A 132 2.16 18.72 -3.52
C GLN A 132 3.61 19.25 -3.59
N ASN A 133 4.04 19.70 -4.78
CA ASN A 133 5.36 20.27 -4.99
C ASN A 133 5.43 21.77 -4.69
N GLU A 134 4.30 22.46 -4.63
CA GLU A 134 4.20 23.91 -4.47
C GLU A 134 3.84 24.36 -3.07
N VAL A 135 3.37 23.43 -2.21
CA VAL A 135 3.08 23.69 -0.80
C VAL A 135 4.16 23.15 0.11
N LYS A 136 4.23 23.70 1.32
CA LYS A 136 5.02 23.19 2.46
C LYS A 136 4.14 23.10 3.70
N GLU A 137 4.34 22.03 4.46
CA GLU A 137 3.72 21.83 5.76
C GLU A 137 4.48 22.65 6.82
N ILE A 138 3.77 23.47 7.60
CA ILE A 138 4.35 24.24 8.70
C ILE A 138 3.95 23.71 10.08
N TRP A 139 2.95 22.84 10.11
CA TRP A 139 2.53 22.12 11.30
C TRP A 139 1.71 20.88 10.89
N THR A 140 1.79 19.83 11.69
CA THR A 140 1.07 18.57 11.44
C THR A 140 0.46 17.98 12.70
N SER A 141 -0.59 17.19 12.55
CA SER A 141 -1.21 16.39 13.59
C SER A 141 -1.76 15.09 12.99
N ASP A 142 -1.69 14.01 13.75
CA ASP A 142 -2.16 12.70 13.36
C ASP A 142 -3.34 12.23 14.22
N ILE A 143 -4.43 11.85 13.58
CA ILE A 143 -5.59 11.25 14.26
C ILE A 143 -5.58 9.75 14.05
N GLU A 144 -5.22 9.02 15.10
CA GLU A 144 -5.24 7.57 15.09
C GLU A 144 -6.64 7.00 15.34
N THR A 145 -7.04 6.04 14.54
CA THR A 145 -8.31 5.33 14.68
C THR A 145 -8.06 3.83 14.64
N LYS A 146 -8.61 3.11 15.62
CA LYS A 146 -8.58 1.64 15.62
C LYS A 146 -9.39 1.09 14.45
N VAL A 147 -8.78 0.17 13.70
CA VAL A 147 -9.42 -0.58 12.62
C VAL A 147 -9.88 -1.92 13.19
N LYS A 148 -11.13 -2.32 12.92
CA LYS A 148 -11.59 -3.67 13.27
C LYS A 148 -10.98 -4.67 12.30
N ASP A 149 -10.70 -5.88 12.78
CA ASP A 149 -10.35 -6.99 11.90
C ASP A 149 -11.49 -7.24 10.92
N PHE A 150 -11.19 -7.16 9.63
CA PHE A 150 -12.11 -7.41 8.52
C PHE A 150 -11.65 -8.58 7.65
N SER A 151 -10.75 -9.42 8.15
CA SER A 151 -10.30 -10.63 7.46
C SER A 151 -11.42 -11.67 7.35
N THR A 152 -11.49 -12.35 6.22
CA THR A 152 -12.28 -13.56 6.05
C THR A 152 -11.34 -14.76 6.14
N ARG A 153 -11.02 -15.17 7.38
CA ARG A 153 -9.98 -16.15 7.67
C ARG A 153 -10.29 -17.53 7.08
N VAL A 154 -9.25 -18.14 6.52
CA VAL A 154 -9.27 -19.50 6.00
C VAL A 154 -8.03 -20.27 6.46
N SER A 155 -8.02 -21.60 6.32
CA SER A 155 -6.80 -22.41 6.53
C SER A 155 -5.84 -22.17 5.36
N VAL A 156 -4.88 -21.28 5.52
CA VAL A 156 -3.97 -20.80 4.45
C VAL A 156 -3.09 -21.89 3.83
N THR A 157 -2.92 -23.03 4.52
CA THR A 157 -2.14 -24.17 4.03
C THR A 157 -2.97 -25.18 3.23
N ASN A 158 -4.31 -25.14 3.33
CA ASN A 158 -5.21 -26.13 2.73
C ASN A 158 -6.32 -25.55 1.87
N THR A 159 -6.64 -24.27 2.06
CA THR A 159 -7.73 -23.60 1.35
C THR A 159 -7.18 -22.52 0.46
N PRO A 160 -7.57 -22.45 -0.81
CA PRO A 160 -7.23 -21.32 -1.68
C PRO A 160 -7.77 -20.01 -1.14
N PHE A 161 -7.03 -18.91 -1.31
CA PHE A 161 -7.38 -17.61 -0.78
C PHE A 161 -6.91 -16.46 -1.66
N ILE A 162 -7.45 -15.28 -1.37
CA ILE A 162 -7.12 -14.04 -2.06
C ILE A 162 -6.53 -13.04 -1.07
N ILE A 163 -5.39 -12.44 -1.45
CA ILE A 163 -4.80 -11.28 -0.79
C ILE A 163 -4.94 -10.08 -1.73
N TYR A 164 -5.42 -8.96 -1.21
CA TYR A 164 -5.38 -7.68 -1.90
C TYR A 164 -4.11 -6.92 -1.51
N ILE A 165 -3.30 -6.55 -2.51
CA ILE A 165 -2.11 -5.73 -2.32
C ILE A 165 -2.47 -4.28 -2.68
N SER A 166 -2.28 -3.37 -1.71
CA SER A 166 -2.42 -1.93 -1.88
C SER A 166 -1.06 -1.25 -1.77
N GLY A 167 -0.65 -0.53 -2.81
CA GLY A 167 0.51 0.34 -2.76
C GLY A 167 0.08 1.80 -2.64
N ILE A 168 0.66 2.52 -1.68
CA ILE A 168 0.41 3.96 -1.51
C ILE A 168 1.63 4.77 -1.92
N ASP A 169 1.40 5.87 -2.63
CA ASP A 169 2.45 6.76 -3.13
C ASP A 169 2.88 7.75 -2.04
N THR A 170 3.44 7.20 -0.94
CA THR A 170 3.90 7.99 0.21
C THR A 170 5.21 7.45 0.76
N TYR A 171 5.94 8.31 1.46
CA TYR A 171 7.05 7.96 2.33
C TYR A 171 6.61 8.07 3.79
N GLY A 172 7.32 7.40 4.71
CA GLY A 172 7.04 7.47 6.14
C GLY A 172 6.14 6.36 6.66
N SER A 173 5.18 6.68 7.53
CA SER A 173 4.34 5.67 8.20
C SER A 173 3.41 4.95 7.22
N ILE A 174 3.39 3.62 7.30
CA ILE A 174 2.51 2.78 6.48
C ILE A 174 1.04 2.89 6.91
N THR A 175 0.75 3.33 8.13
CA THR A 175 -0.62 3.47 8.64
C THR A 175 -1.31 4.74 8.15
N THR A 176 -0.59 5.65 7.49
CA THR A 176 -1.15 6.89 6.94
C THR A 176 -2.21 6.59 5.89
N VAL A 177 -3.42 7.12 6.08
CA VAL A 177 -4.50 7.01 5.09
C VAL A 177 -4.12 7.78 3.83
N SER A 178 -4.19 7.13 2.68
CA SER A 178 -3.84 7.69 1.38
C SER A 178 -4.56 6.96 0.26
N ARG A 179 -4.47 7.48 -0.96
CA ARG A 179 -4.93 6.81 -2.19
C ARG A 179 -4.25 5.47 -2.36
N SER A 180 -4.97 4.49 -2.94
CA SER A 180 -4.42 3.18 -3.32
C SER A 180 -3.95 3.26 -4.78
N ASP A 181 -2.69 3.60 -5.00
CA ASP A 181 -2.14 3.83 -6.34
C ASP A 181 -1.64 2.55 -7.03
N VAL A 182 -1.35 1.51 -6.26
CA VAL A 182 -1.13 0.15 -6.77
C VAL A 182 -2.24 -0.74 -6.24
N ASN A 183 -2.91 -1.46 -7.13
CA ASN A 183 -4.01 -2.35 -6.80
C ASN A 183 -3.76 -3.70 -7.46
N MET A 184 -3.56 -4.74 -6.66
CA MET A 184 -3.27 -6.07 -7.18
C MET A 184 -3.96 -7.16 -6.36
N ILE A 185 -4.54 -8.13 -7.05
CA ILE A 185 -5.09 -9.35 -6.47
C ILE A 185 -4.03 -10.44 -6.58
N VAL A 186 -3.70 -11.04 -5.45
CA VAL A 186 -2.84 -12.23 -5.37
C VAL A 186 -3.73 -13.41 -5.01
N THR A 187 -4.02 -14.27 -5.97
CA THR A 187 -4.79 -15.49 -5.77
C THR A 187 -3.82 -16.64 -5.52
N VAL A 188 -3.94 -17.27 -4.36
CA VAL A 188 -3.04 -18.34 -3.91
C VAL A 188 -3.79 -19.65 -3.78
N ASN A 189 -3.28 -20.70 -4.39
CA ASN A 189 -3.75 -22.06 -4.15
C ASN A 189 -2.62 -22.91 -3.55
N PRO A 190 -2.66 -23.16 -2.23
CA PRO A 190 -1.59 -23.89 -1.54
C PRO A 190 -1.52 -25.37 -1.94
N ASN A 191 -2.64 -25.95 -2.42
CA ASN A 191 -2.69 -27.37 -2.81
C ASN A 191 -2.01 -27.61 -4.15
N THR A 192 -2.19 -26.70 -5.11
CA THR A 192 -1.60 -26.82 -6.45
C THR A 192 -0.32 -26.03 -6.62
N LYS A 193 0.12 -25.28 -5.57
CA LYS A 193 1.29 -24.41 -5.57
C LYS A 193 1.26 -23.40 -6.73
N LYS A 194 0.07 -22.81 -6.96
CA LYS A 194 -0.16 -21.79 -7.99
C LYS A 194 -0.42 -20.44 -7.36
N ILE A 195 0.18 -19.40 -7.92
CA ILE A 195 -0.06 -18.00 -7.58
C ILE A 195 -0.39 -17.23 -8.86
N LEU A 196 -1.52 -16.53 -8.86
CA LEU A 196 -1.91 -15.63 -9.94
C LEU A 196 -1.86 -14.18 -9.41
N LEU A 197 -1.07 -13.35 -10.06
CA LEU A 197 -1.00 -11.90 -9.83
C LEU A 197 -1.90 -11.21 -10.86
N THR A 198 -2.91 -10.47 -10.42
CA THR A 198 -3.83 -9.75 -11.30
C THR A 198 -3.88 -8.29 -10.91
N SER A 199 -3.31 -7.41 -11.72
CA SER A 199 -3.29 -5.96 -11.48
C SER A 199 -4.57 -5.29 -11.97
N ILE A 200 -5.00 -4.26 -11.23
CA ILE A 200 -6.16 -3.44 -11.57
C ILE A 200 -5.69 -1.98 -11.70
N PRO A 201 -5.99 -1.29 -12.81
CA PRO A 201 -5.64 0.11 -12.98
C PRO A 201 -6.22 0.98 -11.88
N ARG A 202 -5.44 1.90 -11.33
CA ARG A 202 -5.85 2.78 -10.24
C ARG A 202 -7.03 3.69 -10.61
N ASP A 203 -7.13 4.05 -11.89
CA ASP A 203 -8.16 4.93 -12.44
C ASP A 203 -9.44 4.19 -12.87
N TYR A 204 -9.55 2.88 -12.56
CA TYR A 204 -10.71 2.04 -12.85
C TYR A 204 -11.98 2.64 -12.25
N TYR A 205 -13.01 2.87 -13.09
CA TYR A 205 -14.26 3.50 -12.69
C TYR A 205 -15.20 2.49 -12.05
N VAL A 206 -15.14 2.38 -10.73
CA VAL A 206 -15.83 1.35 -9.93
C VAL A 206 -16.71 1.99 -8.85
N THR A 207 -17.70 1.25 -8.36
CA THR A 207 -18.54 1.71 -7.24
C THR A 207 -17.79 1.59 -5.92
N LEU A 208 -17.50 2.71 -5.27
CA LEU A 208 -16.84 2.76 -3.96
C LEU A 208 -17.79 2.24 -2.86
N ALA A 209 -17.27 1.37 -1.98
CA ALA A 209 -18.08 0.72 -0.95
C ALA A 209 -18.67 1.71 0.07
N ASN A 210 -17.93 2.75 0.46
CA ASN A 210 -18.37 3.76 1.43
C ASN A 210 -19.40 4.74 0.86
N MET A 211 -19.28 5.14 -0.41
CA MET A 211 -20.11 6.19 -1.01
C MET A 211 -21.26 5.65 -1.86
N LYS A 212 -21.24 4.37 -2.26
CA LYS A 212 -22.20 3.73 -3.17
C LYS A 212 -22.35 4.46 -4.51
N LYS A 213 -21.32 5.20 -4.91
CA LYS A 213 -21.21 5.93 -6.17
C LYS A 213 -19.92 5.52 -6.87
N LYS A 214 -19.88 5.69 -8.19
CA LYS A 214 -18.69 5.38 -8.98
C LYS A 214 -17.63 6.45 -8.84
N ASP A 215 -16.38 6.02 -8.79
CA ASP A 215 -15.19 6.88 -8.82
C ASP A 215 -13.97 6.06 -9.25
N LYS A 216 -12.78 6.68 -9.31
CA LYS A 216 -11.50 5.98 -9.47
C LYS A 216 -11.29 5.01 -8.32
N LEU A 217 -10.81 3.82 -8.61
CA LEU A 217 -10.47 2.82 -7.59
C LEU A 217 -9.48 3.37 -6.56
N THR A 218 -8.49 4.17 -7.00
CA THR A 218 -7.50 4.79 -6.10
C THR A 218 -8.14 5.58 -4.96
N HIS A 219 -9.27 6.24 -5.19
CA HIS A 219 -10.00 7.03 -4.19
C HIS A 219 -10.63 6.16 -3.09
N SER A 220 -10.79 4.85 -3.31
CA SER A 220 -11.25 3.94 -2.26
C SER A 220 -10.32 3.92 -1.05
N GLY A 221 -9.02 4.17 -1.27
CA GLY A 221 -7.98 4.20 -0.23
C GLY A 221 -8.13 5.36 0.77
N ILE A 222 -8.75 6.46 0.36
CA ILE A 222 -8.99 7.65 1.20
C ILE A 222 -9.84 7.32 2.44
N ALA A 223 -10.73 6.33 2.37
CA ALA A 223 -11.49 5.86 3.52
C ALA A 223 -10.79 4.73 4.30
N GLY A 224 -9.57 4.36 3.88
CA GLY A 224 -8.75 3.33 4.52
C GLY A 224 -8.83 1.96 3.85
N PRO A 225 -7.95 1.01 4.26
CA PRO A 225 -7.78 -0.27 3.58
C PRO A 225 -9.05 -1.14 3.58
N GLU A 226 -9.84 -1.13 4.64
CA GLU A 226 -11.11 -1.85 4.70
C GLU A 226 -12.06 -1.45 3.56
N ASN A 227 -12.15 -0.14 3.26
CA ASN A 227 -13.00 0.35 2.19
C ASN A 227 -12.51 -0.10 0.81
N THR A 228 -11.19 -0.12 0.60
CA THR A 228 -10.61 -0.58 -0.65
C THR A 228 -10.86 -2.07 -0.86
N VAL A 229 -10.66 -2.89 0.17
CA VAL A 229 -10.94 -4.33 0.12
C VAL A 229 -12.43 -4.59 -0.17
N LYS A 230 -13.35 -3.89 0.51
CA LYS A 230 -14.80 -4.01 0.25
C LYS A 230 -15.18 -3.56 -1.16
N THR A 231 -14.58 -2.47 -1.66
CA THR A 231 -14.78 -2.00 -3.02
C THR A 231 -14.38 -3.07 -4.03
N MET A 232 -13.20 -3.68 -3.83
CA MET A 232 -12.69 -4.73 -4.71
C MET A 232 -13.49 -6.03 -4.59
N ALA A 233 -13.86 -6.45 -3.39
CA ALA A 233 -14.70 -7.64 -3.20
C ALA A 233 -16.05 -7.50 -3.92
N GLN A 234 -16.66 -6.32 -3.88
CA GLN A 234 -17.90 -6.01 -4.63
C GLN A 234 -17.68 -6.04 -6.14
N PHE A 235 -16.55 -5.49 -6.62
CA PHE A 235 -16.23 -5.47 -8.05
C PHE A 235 -15.95 -6.89 -8.59
N LEU A 236 -15.20 -7.70 -7.84
CA LEU A 236 -14.84 -9.07 -8.23
C LEU A 236 -15.99 -10.07 -8.05
N GLY A 237 -16.99 -9.74 -7.22
CA GLY A 237 -18.06 -10.67 -6.84
C GLY A 237 -17.56 -11.89 -6.06
N THR A 238 -16.48 -11.73 -5.28
CA THR A 238 -15.88 -12.77 -4.44
C THR A 238 -15.24 -12.15 -3.20
N ASP A 239 -15.12 -12.95 -2.13
CA ASP A 239 -14.46 -12.52 -0.91
C ASP A 239 -12.95 -12.34 -1.14
N ILE A 240 -12.40 -11.31 -0.50
CA ILE A 240 -10.96 -11.10 -0.36
C ILE A 240 -10.62 -11.43 1.08
N ASN A 241 -9.79 -12.44 1.28
CA ASN A 241 -9.51 -13.00 2.60
C ASN A 241 -8.61 -12.09 3.42
N TYR A 242 -7.58 -11.56 2.78
CA TYR A 242 -6.55 -10.76 3.44
C TYR A 242 -6.16 -9.54 2.59
N TYR A 243 -5.50 -8.58 3.22
CA TYR A 243 -4.82 -7.50 2.51
C TYR A 243 -3.38 -7.35 3.00
N ALA A 244 -2.56 -6.74 2.16
CA ALA A 244 -1.27 -6.22 2.54
C ALA A 244 -1.08 -4.85 1.89
N ARG A 245 -0.55 -3.91 2.66
CA ARG A 245 -0.33 -2.53 2.23
C ARG A 245 1.13 -2.18 2.36
N VAL A 246 1.67 -1.52 1.34
CA VAL A 246 3.08 -1.11 1.24
C VAL A 246 3.18 0.32 0.74
N ASN A 247 4.30 0.99 1.05
CA ASN A 247 4.67 2.28 0.49
C ASN A 247 6.09 2.25 -0.09
N PHE A 248 6.62 3.36 -0.55
CA PHE A 248 7.95 3.43 -1.15
C PHE A 248 9.07 3.03 -0.19
N THR A 249 9.01 3.54 1.05
CA THR A 249 9.99 3.18 2.09
C THR A 249 9.94 1.67 2.36
N SER A 250 8.74 1.11 2.44
CA SER A 250 8.50 -0.32 2.64
C SER A 250 9.15 -1.16 1.55
N LEU A 251 8.90 -0.81 0.27
CA LEU A 251 9.43 -1.57 -0.86
C LEU A 251 10.96 -1.62 -0.82
N VAL A 252 11.60 -0.46 -0.63
CA VAL A 252 13.07 -0.37 -0.53
C VAL A 252 13.59 -1.26 0.61
N THR A 253 13.03 -1.09 1.80
CA THR A 253 13.48 -1.85 2.99
C THR A 253 13.25 -3.35 2.83
N MET A 254 12.12 -3.77 2.28
CA MET A 254 11.82 -5.20 2.07
C MET A 254 12.76 -5.84 1.06
N VAL A 255 13.04 -5.19 -0.06
CA VAL A 255 13.99 -5.69 -1.06
C VAL A 255 15.40 -5.79 -0.49
N ASP A 256 15.85 -4.78 0.25
CA ASP A 256 17.20 -4.77 0.87
C ASP A 256 17.31 -5.84 1.97
N ALA A 257 16.25 -6.06 2.77
CA ALA A 257 16.19 -7.11 3.79
C ALA A 257 16.27 -8.53 3.18
N LEU A 258 15.76 -8.71 1.96
CA LEU A 258 15.90 -9.96 1.20
C LEU A 258 17.30 -10.15 0.58
N GLY A 259 18.20 -9.17 0.71
CA GLY A 259 19.51 -9.16 0.04
C GLY A 259 19.41 -8.90 -1.46
N GLY A 260 18.41 -8.13 -1.88
CA GLY A 260 18.11 -7.84 -3.27
C GLY A 260 17.21 -8.89 -3.93
N ILE A 261 16.67 -8.52 -5.08
CA ILE A 261 15.80 -9.37 -5.92
C ILE A 261 16.37 -9.51 -7.32
N THR A 262 15.99 -10.55 -8.05
CA THR A 262 16.35 -10.74 -9.45
C THR A 262 15.10 -10.60 -10.32
N VAL A 263 15.10 -9.60 -11.19
CA VAL A 263 14.00 -9.31 -12.12
C VAL A 263 14.44 -9.64 -13.55
N ASN A 264 13.52 -10.19 -14.34
CA ASN A 264 13.76 -10.38 -15.77
C ASN A 264 13.27 -9.15 -16.53
N VAL A 265 14.20 -8.27 -16.87
CA VAL A 265 13.96 -7.03 -17.62
C VAL A 265 13.66 -7.38 -19.07
N ASP A 266 12.58 -6.83 -19.64
CA ASP A 266 12.10 -7.18 -20.98
C ASP A 266 12.66 -6.28 -22.09
N GLN A 267 13.23 -5.14 -21.76
CA GLN A 267 13.92 -4.23 -22.70
C GLN A 267 14.87 -3.27 -21.97
N ASP A 268 15.80 -2.69 -22.74
CA ASP A 268 16.74 -1.69 -22.21
C ASP A 268 16.05 -0.35 -21.94
N PHE A 269 16.28 0.24 -20.76
CA PHE A 269 15.85 1.60 -20.44
C PHE A 269 16.63 2.19 -19.25
N SER A 270 16.38 3.45 -18.91
CA SER A 270 16.96 4.11 -17.73
C SER A 270 15.86 4.82 -16.94
N ALA A 271 15.90 4.72 -15.61
CA ALA A 271 14.96 5.37 -14.70
C ALA A 271 15.62 5.67 -13.36
N GLY A 272 15.29 6.81 -12.76
CA GLY A 272 15.76 7.20 -11.43
C GLY A 272 17.28 7.22 -11.26
N GLY A 273 18.04 7.45 -12.34
CA GLY A 273 19.51 7.43 -12.34
C GLY A 273 20.13 6.03 -12.52
N TYR A 274 19.32 5.00 -12.71
CA TYR A 274 19.76 3.62 -12.94
C TYR A 274 19.54 3.20 -14.40
N THR A 275 20.33 2.21 -14.87
CA THR A 275 20.20 1.62 -16.21
C THR A 275 19.79 0.16 -16.08
N TYR A 276 18.72 -0.21 -16.80
CA TYR A 276 18.19 -1.56 -16.84
C TYR A 276 18.46 -2.17 -18.21
N LYS A 277 18.98 -3.41 -18.20
CA LYS A 277 19.35 -4.16 -19.41
C LYS A 277 18.46 -5.37 -19.59
N LEU A 278 18.11 -5.69 -20.83
CA LEU A 278 17.37 -6.90 -21.20
C LEU A 278 17.94 -8.15 -20.53
N GLY A 279 17.10 -8.94 -19.90
CA GLY A 279 17.45 -10.20 -19.23
C GLY A 279 17.45 -10.12 -17.70
N LEU A 280 18.02 -11.12 -17.04
CA LEU A 280 18.04 -11.22 -15.59
C LEU A 280 18.98 -10.17 -14.99
N GLN A 281 18.42 -9.32 -14.14
CA GLN A 281 19.16 -8.27 -13.44
C GLN A 281 18.88 -8.31 -11.94
N GLN A 282 19.93 -8.30 -11.14
CA GLN A 282 19.81 -8.14 -9.69
C GLN A 282 19.59 -6.67 -9.35
N MET A 283 18.66 -6.39 -8.45
CA MET A 283 18.27 -5.05 -8.03
C MET A 283 18.28 -4.96 -6.51
N ASN A 284 18.81 -3.87 -5.97
CA ASN A 284 18.58 -3.43 -4.60
C ASN A 284 17.22 -2.70 -4.48
N GLY A 285 16.87 -2.25 -3.26
CA GLY A 285 15.57 -1.62 -3.02
C GLY A 285 15.34 -0.34 -3.81
N LYS A 286 16.35 0.52 -3.95
CA LYS A 286 16.24 1.78 -4.71
C LYS A 286 16.09 1.52 -6.22
N GLU A 287 16.84 0.57 -6.75
CA GLU A 287 16.73 0.13 -8.15
C GLU A 287 15.35 -0.48 -8.42
N ALA A 288 14.87 -1.37 -7.55
CA ALA A 288 13.55 -1.98 -7.68
C ALA A 288 12.42 -0.92 -7.61
N LEU A 289 12.55 0.08 -6.73
CA LEU A 289 11.60 1.19 -6.67
C LEU A 289 11.61 2.01 -7.95
N ALA A 290 12.77 2.41 -8.46
CA ALA A 290 12.90 3.17 -9.71
C ALA A 290 12.33 2.37 -10.90
N TYR A 291 12.62 1.06 -10.98
CA TYR A 291 12.07 0.14 -11.98
C TYR A 291 10.53 0.10 -11.93
N SER A 292 9.95 -0.06 -10.76
CA SER A 292 8.50 -0.20 -10.56
C SER A 292 7.70 1.09 -10.79
N ARG A 293 8.35 2.26 -10.83
CA ARG A 293 7.70 3.57 -11.01
C ARG A 293 7.82 4.11 -12.43
N GLU A 294 8.72 3.56 -13.25
CA GLU A 294 8.99 4.11 -14.58
C GLU A 294 7.80 3.92 -15.51
N ARG A 295 7.42 5.00 -16.19
CA ARG A 295 6.36 5.03 -17.20
C ARG A 295 6.70 5.89 -18.42
N HIS A 296 7.60 6.86 -18.27
CA HIS A 296 7.88 7.87 -19.31
C HIS A 296 8.79 7.34 -20.42
N SER A 297 9.58 6.31 -20.14
CA SER A 297 10.44 5.66 -21.11
C SER A 297 9.70 4.79 -22.14
N PHE A 298 8.38 4.62 -22.00
CA PHE A 298 7.58 3.69 -22.77
C PHE A 298 6.36 4.35 -23.41
N ALA A 299 6.01 3.93 -24.64
CA ALA A 299 4.83 4.43 -25.34
C ALA A 299 3.51 4.08 -24.62
N ASP A 300 3.43 2.88 -24.00
CA ASP A 300 2.30 2.42 -23.17
C ASP A 300 2.67 2.43 -21.69
N GLY A 301 3.14 3.59 -21.24
CA GLY A 301 3.85 3.75 -19.97
C GLY A 301 3.12 3.24 -18.74
N ASP A 302 1.80 3.45 -18.65
CA ASP A 302 1.04 3.03 -17.47
C ASP A 302 0.90 1.49 -17.40
N ASN A 303 0.65 0.82 -18.51
CA ASN A 303 0.58 -0.64 -18.58
C ASN A 303 1.95 -1.29 -18.31
N VAL A 304 3.04 -0.69 -18.82
CA VAL A 304 4.40 -1.15 -18.54
C VAL A 304 4.72 -0.98 -17.05
N ARG A 305 4.38 0.16 -16.44
CA ARG A 305 4.55 0.36 -14.99
C ARG A 305 3.83 -0.71 -14.18
N VAL A 306 2.58 -1.04 -14.53
CA VAL A 306 1.81 -2.09 -13.87
C VAL A 306 2.51 -3.45 -13.99
N LYS A 307 3.05 -3.78 -15.16
CA LYS A 307 3.83 -5.01 -15.37
C LYS A 307 5.09 -5.01 -14.51
N HIS A 308 5.84 -3.93 -14.47
CA HIS A 308 7.03 -3.80 -13.64
C HIS A 308 6.74 -3.99 -12.14
N GLN A 309 5.60 -3.49 -11.65
CA GLN A 309 5.16 -3.74 -10.28
C GLN A 309 4.89 -5.23 -10.01
N GLN A 310 4.27 -5.94 -10.97
CA GLN A 310 4.08 -7.39 -10.87
C GLN A 310 5.42 -8.13 -10.88
N ASP A 311 6.36 -7.73 -11.75
CA ASP A 311 7.68 -8.36 -11.87
C ASP A 311 8.48 -8.22 -10.56
N VAL A 312 8.45 -7.03 -9.94
CA VAL A 312 9.08 -6.80 -8.63
C VAL A 312 8.42 -7.66 -7.55
N LEU A 313 7.09 -7.67 -7.46
CA LEU A 313 6.39 -8.51 -6.47
C LEU A 313 6.67 -10.00 -6.67
N MET A 314 6.65 -10.48 -7.91
CA MET A 314 6.98 -11.87 -8.23
C MET A 314 8.42 -12.21 -7.85
N ALA A 315 9.37 -11.32 -8.13
CA ALA A 315 10.78 -11.49 -7.76
C ALA A 315 10.96 -11.53 -6.23
N MET A 316 10.24 -10.67 -5.49
CA MET A 316 10.22 -10.69 -4.02
C MET A 316 9.66 -12.00 -3.49
N LEU A 317 8.50 -12.46 -3.98
CA LEU A 317 7.89 -13.74 -3.57
C LEU A 317 8.82 -14.93 -3.86
N ASN A 318 9.42 -14.99 -5.04
CA ASN A 318 10.40 -16.02 -5.39
C ASN A 318 11.61 -16.00 -4.43
N LYS A 319 12.11 -14.80 -4.11
CA LYS A 319 13.23 -14.65 -3.18
C LYS A 319 12.86 -15.09 -1.76
N MET A 320 11.67 -14.72 -1.27
CA MET A 320 11.15 -15.10 0.04
C MET A 320 11.01 -16.62 0.18
N MET A 321 10.66 -17.32 -0.89
CA MET A 321 10.54 -18.78 -0.92
C MET A 321 11.87 -19.50 -1.12
N SER A 322 12.98 -18.78 -1.30
CA SER A 322 14.30 -19.40 -1.45
C SER A 322 14.82 -19.97 -0.13
N SER A 323 15.60 -21.05 -0.20
CA SER A 323 16.21 -21.68 0.98
C SER A 323 17.07 -20.71 1.79
N ALA A 324 17.73 -19.76 1.14
CA ALA A 324 18.57 -18.75 1.81
C ALA A 324 17.76 -17.82 2.71
N VAL A 325 16.55 -17.41 2.32
CA VAL A 325 15.66 -16.58 3.14
C VAL A 325 14.96 -17.43 4.20
N ILE A 326 14.50 -18.62 3.83
CA ILE A 326 13.83 -19.56 4.76
C ILE A 326 14.73 -19.89 5.95
N THR A 327 16.03 -20.10 5.76
CA THR A 327 16.99 -20.35 6.86
C THR A 327 17.24 -19.13 7.75
N ASN A 328 17.00 -17.91 7.25
CA ASN A 328 17.20 -16.65 7.95
C ASN A 328 15.92 -15.85 8.15
N TYR A 329 14.74 -16.49 8.07
CA TYR A 329 13.44 -15.81 8.03
C TYR A 329 13.19 -14.87 9.22
N THR A 330 13.66 -15.21 10.44
CA THR A 330 13.52 -14.33 11.61
C THR A 330 14.24 -13.00 11.46
N SER A 331 15.43 -13.00 10.87
CA SER A 331 16.19 -11.77 10.58
C SER A 331 15.49 -10.92 9.54
N VAL A 332 14.95 -11.55 8.50
CA VAL A 332 14.18 -10.87 7.46
C VAL A 332 12.90 -10.28 8.06
N LEU A 333 12.13 -11.05 8.84
CA LEU A 333 10.92 -10.56 9.50
C LEU A 333 11.19 -9.38 10.42
N THR A 334 12.27 -9.43 11.19
CA THR A 334 12.68 -8.31 12.07
C THR A 334 13.02 -7.06 11.24
N ALA A 335 13.71 -7.23 10.10
CA ALA A 335 14.09 -6.12 9.24
C ALA A 335 12.89 -5.47 8.53
N VAL A 336 11.83 -6.25 8.22
CA VAL A 336 10.61 -5.75 7.56
C VAL A 336 9.50 -5.38 8.53
N SER A 337 9.73 -5.50 9.84
CA SER A 337 8.77 -5.08 10.87
C SER A 337 8.43 -3.60 10.70
N GLY A 338 7.12 -3.29 10.66
CA GLY A 338 6.63 -1.92 10.38
C GLY A 338 6.72 -1.45 8.93
N CYS A 339 7.27 -2.29 8.02
CA CYS A 339 7.33 -1.94 6.60
C CYS A 339 6.03 -2.22 5.84
N PHE A 340 5.14 -3.05 6.35
CA PHE A 340 3.85 -3.33 5.72
C PHE A 340 2.75 -3.50 6.76
N GLU A 341 1.52 -3.24 6.34
CA GLU A 341 0.30 -3.42 7.13
C GLU A 341 -0.49 -4.58 6.55
N THR A 342 -0.98 -5.49 7.39
CA THR A 342 -1.80 -6.63 6.95
C THR A 342 -2.78 -7.05 8.03
N ASN A 343 -3.91 -7.67 7.62
CA ASN A 343 -4.84 -8.36 8.51
C ASN A 343 -4.65 -9.89 8.52
N MET A 344 -3.61 -10.40 7.86
CA MET A 344 -3.23 -11.80 7.99
C MET A 344 -2.58 -12.01 9.36
N SER A 345 -3.01 -13.01 10.10
CA SER A 345 -2.48 -13.24 11.45
C SER A 345 -1.03 -13.75 11.44
N ALA A 346 -0.31 -13.50 12.53
CA ALA A 346 1.04 -14.06 12.74
C ALA A 346 1.05 -15.59 12.63
N SER A 347 -0.03 -16.24 13.06
CA SER A 347 -0.21 -17.70 12.93
C SER A 347 -0.30 -18.12 11.47
N ASP A 348 -1.14 -17.44 10.66
CA ASP A 348 -1.32 -17.76 9.23
C ASP A 348 0.00 -17.60 8.47
N ILE A 349 0.75 -16.51 8.71
CA ILE A 349 2.07 -16.28 8.10
C ILE A 349 3.05 -17.39 8.52
N THR A 350 3.07 -17.74 9.81
CA THR A 350 3.94 -18.81 10.34
C THR A 350 3.61 -20.15 9.71
N ASP A 351 2.33 -20.45 9.51
CA ASP A 351 1.89 -21.72 8.90
C ASP A 351 2.28 -21.80 7.42
N LEU A 352 2.20 -20.70 6.68
CA LEU A 352 2.72 -20.62 5.30
C LEU A 352 4.23 -20.85 5.24
N ILE A 353 5.00 -20.25 6.16
CA ILE A 353 6.46 -20.46 6.25
C ILE A 353 6.77 -21.92 6.56
N LYS A 354 6.10 -22.52 7.54
CA LYS A 354 6.28 -23.95 7.89
C LYS A 354 5.92 -24.88 6.73
N MET A 355 4.81 -24.58 6.03
CA MET A 355 4.42 -25.31 4.85
C MET A 355 5.53 -25.28 3.79
N GLN A 356 6.08 -24.09 3.50
CA GLN A 356 7.16 -23.97 2.51
C GLN A 356 8.44 -24.69 2.94
N ILE A 357 8.81 -24.65 4.22
CA ILE A 357 9.95 -25.41 4.76
C ILE A 357 9.75 -26.92 4.60
N ASN A 358 8.57 -27.41 4.93
CA ASN A 358 8.26 -28.84 4.91
C ASN A 358 8.14 -29.40 3.50
N ASP A 359 7.44 -28.65 2.63
CA ASP A 359 7.15 -29.10 1.26
C ASP A 359 8.34 -28.86 0.34
N ASN A 360 9.17 -27.86 0.62
CA ASN A 360 10.22 -27.35 -0.27
C ASN A 360 9.75 -27.23 -1.72
N ALA A 361 8.51 -26.78 -1.89
CA ALA A 361 7.81 -26.80 -3.16
C ALA A 361 8.22 -25.63 -4.07
N SER A 362 8.23 -25.91 -5.36
CA SER A 362 8.30 -24.88 -6.39
C SER A 362 6.90 -24.37 -6.71
N TRP A 363 6.73 -23.05 -6.74
CA TRP A 363 5.46 -22.40 -7.06
C TRP A 363 5.42 -21.97 -8.52
N THR A 364 4.25 -22.08 -9.13
CA THR A 364 4.00 -21.56 -10.47
C THR A 364 3.33 -20.19 -10.39
N PHE A 365 3.93 -19.20 -11.03
CA PHE A 365 3.41 -17.85 -11.10
C PHE A 365 2.78 -17.58 -12.46
N LYS A 366 1.64 -16.88 -12.44
CA LYS A 366 1.02 -16.29 -13.63
C LYS A 366 0.72 -14.82 -13.37
N GLN A 367 0.79 -14.01 -14.42
CA GLN A 367 0.49 -12.59 -14.39
C GLN A 367 -0.68 -12.29 -15.31
N LYS A 368 -1.59 -11.43 -14.88
CA LYS A 368 -2.70 -10.90 -15.66
C LYS A 368 -2.95 -9.44 -15.27
N GLN A 369 -3.67 -8.74 -16.12
CA GLN A 369 -4.04 -7.36 -15.89
C GLN A 369 -5.45 -7.11 -16.38
N PHE A 370 -6.24 -6.36 -15.61
CA PHE A 370 -7.49 -5.78 -16.06
C PHE A 370 -7.20 -4.61 -17.00
N THR A 371 -7.93 -4.52 -18.09
CA THR A 371 -7.80 -3.44 -19.08
C THR A 371 -9.11 -2.68 -19.24
N GLY A 372 -9.02 -1.44 -19.73
CA GLY A 372 -10.18 -0.59 -19.94
C GLY A 372 -9.92 0.49 -20.98
N THR A 373 -10.90 1.34 -21.17
CA THR A 373 -10.84 2.49 -22.08
C THR A 373 -10.77 3.78 -21.27
N GLY A 374 -9.75 4.60 -21.53
CA GLY A 374 -9.58 5.91 -20.91
C GLY A 374 -10.61 6.92 -21.41
N VAL A 375 -11.24 7.63 -20.49
CA VAL A 375 -12.20 8.72 -20.82
C VAL A 375 -11.99 9.91 -19.89
N MET A 376 -12.25 11.11 -20.40
CA MET A 376 -12.33 12.33 -19.59
C MET A 376 -13.80 12.66 -19.36
N GLN A 377 -14.27 12.53 -18.11
CA GLN A 377 -15.68 12.77 -17.76
C GLN A 377 -15.83 13.39 -16.36
N THR A 378 -17.01 13.90 -16.06
CA THR A 378 -17.46 14.31 -14.73
C THR A 378 -18.22 13.16 -14.03
N GLY A 379 -18.61 13.32 -12.76
CA GLY A 379 -19.49 12.39 -12.04
C GLY A 379 -18.76 11.42 -11.10
N GLY A 380 -17.50 11.69 -10.76
CA GLY A 380 -16.79 10.99 -9.69
C GLY A 380 -17.44 11.25 -8.32
N ALA A 381 -17.40 10.26 -7.42
CA ALA A 381 -18.03 10.36 -6.12
C ALA A 381 -17.43 11.48 -5.24
N TYR A 382 -16.12 11.67 -5.30
CA TYR A 382 -15.40 12.71 -4.54
C TYR A 382 -15.41 14.07 -5.25
N MET A 383 -15.38 14.09 -6.59
CA MET A 383 -15.30 15.32 -7.39
C MET A 383 -16.32 15.28 -8.54
N PRO A 384 -17.64 15.41 -8.22
CA PRO A 384 -18.69 15.18 -9.21
C PRO A 384 -18.71 16.19 -10.36
N ASP A 385 -18.24 17.39 -10.11
CA ASP A 385 -18.26 18.49 -11.08
C ASP A 385 -16.95 18.62 -11.85
N SER A 386 -15.87 17.97 -11.37
CA SER A 386 -14.55 18.00 -12.01
C SER A 386 -14.47 16.99 -13.15
N LYS A 387 -13.89 17.43 -14.28
CA LYS A 387 -13.67 16.57 -15.44
C LYS A 387 -12.34 15.83 -15.30
N LEU A 388 -12.39 14.60 -14.81
CA LEU A 388 -11.25 13.76 -14.53
C LEU A 388 -11.05 12.65 -15.55
N TYR A 389 -9.83 12.14 -15.64
CA TYR A 389 -9.55 10.91 -16.36
C TYR A 389 -10.05 9.71 -15.57
N TYR A 390 -10.81 8.83 -16.21
CA TYR A 390 -11.25 7.53 -15.70
C TYR A 390 -10.92 6.44 -16.71
N MET A 391 -10.73 5.22 -16.22
CA MET A 391 -10.62 4.03 -17.06
C MET A 391 -11.90 3.21 -16.90
N ILE A 392 -12.71 3.17 -17.96
CA ILE A 392 -13.93 2.34 -17.99
C ILE A 392 -13.52 0.88 -18.17
N PRO A 393 -13.91 -0.04 -17.26
CA PRO A 393 -13.61 -1.46 -17.38
C PRO A 393 -14.02 -2.04 -18.73
N ASN A 394 -13.13 -2.84 -19.34
CA ASN A 394 -13.47 -3.65 -20.52
C ASN A 394 -14.12 -4.96 -20.05
N ASP A 395 -15.37 -5.22 -20.46
CA ASP A 395 -16.17 -6.35 -20.00
C ASP A 395 -15.51 -7.71 -20.30
N ASP A 396 -14.86 -7.87 -21.45
CA ASP A 396 -14.20 -9.13 -21.83
C ASP A 396 -12.96 -9.33 -20.97
N SER A 397 -12.16 -8.28 -20.75
CA SER A 397 -11.03 -8.33 -19.81
C SER A 397 -11.49 -8.66 -18.40
N VAL A 398 -12.60 -8.06 -17.94
CA VAL A 398 -13.17 -8.37 -16.63
C VAL A 398 -13.56 -9.84 -16.52
N LYS A 399 -14.32 -10.37 -17.48
CA LYS A 399 -14.73 -11.80 -17.51
C LYS A 399 -13.54 -12.75 -17.53
N GLU A 400 -12.53 -12.47 -18.38
CA GLU A 400 -11.34 -13.30 -18.52
C GLU A 400 -10.51 -13.34 -17.23
N ASN A 401 -10.30 -12.20 -16.60
CA ASN A 401 -9.54 -12.12 -15.34
C ASN A 401 -10.28 -12.77 -14.18
N LEU A 402 -11.61 -12.55 -14.06
CA LEU A 402 -12.44 -13.22 -13.07
C LEU A 402 -12.44 -14.75 -13.26
N GLN A 403 -12.48 -15.23 -14.51
CA GLN A 403 -12.39 -16.66 -14.77
C GLN A 403 -11.02 -17.23 -14.37
N ALA A 404 -9.92 -16.52 -14.66
CA ALA A 404 -8.58 -16.95 -14.27
C ALA A 404 -8.41 -17.01 -12.73
N ILE A 405 -8.97 -16.04 -12.00
CA ILE A 405 -9.01 -16.06 -10.53
C ILE A 405 -9.76 -17.31 -10.04
N LYS A 406 -10.97 -17.56 -10.57
CA LYS A 406 -11.78 -18.74 -10.24
C LYS A 406 -11.07 -20.06 -10.57
N ASP A 407 -10.37 -20.12 -11.69
CA ASP A 407 -9.62 -21.32 -12.10
C ASP A 407 -8.53 -21.67 -11.09
N VAL A 408 -7.77 -20.69 -10.62
CA VAL A 408 -6.75 -20.90 -9.57
C VAL A 408 -7.40 -21.31 -8.26
N LEU A 409 -8.47 -20.65 -7.81
CA LEU A 409 -9.20 -21.03 -6.60
C LEU A 409 -9.73 -22.47 -6.69
N ASN A 410 -10.14 -22.93 -7.86
CA ASN A 410 -10.65 -24.28 -8.10
C ASN A 410 -9.56 -25.31 -8.49
N GLY A 411 -8.28 -24.95 -8.41
CA GLY A 411 -7.15 -25.86 -8.65
C GLY A 411 -6.81 -26.10 -10.12
N LYS A 412 -7.35 -25.32 -11.05
CA LYS A 412 -7.12 -25.43 -12.49
C LYS A 412 -5.89 -24.70 -12.98
#